data_c2a10d38c07c9784237b06ab19fac215
#
_entry.id   c2a10d38c07c9784237b06ab19fac215
#
_cell.length_a   1.000
_cell.length_b   1.000
_cell.length_c   1.000
_cell.angle_alpha   90.00
_cell.angle_beta   90.00
_cell.angle_gamma   90.00
#
_symmetry.space_group_name_H-M   'P 1'
#
loop_
_entity.id
_entity.type
_entity.pdbx_description
1 polymer ?
#
loop_
_entity_poly.entity_id
_entity_poly.type
_entity_poly.pdbx_seq_one_letter_code
_entity_poly.pdbx_strand_id
1 'polypeptide(L)' 'MESYKVVRPEHLNHFGYLFGGFLLKWVDEISWIAASRDYPGCSFVTVTMDKVEFRRGVHQGTVLRFDARESRP' A
#
# COMPACT_ATOMS: atom_id res chain seq x y z
N MET A 1 -3.09 -10.02 5.80
CA MET A 1 -3.91 -9.66 4.61
C MET A 1 -3.02 -9.07 3.55
N GLU A 2 -3.05 -9.63 2.37
CA GLU A 2 -2.30 -9.09 1.23
C GLU A 2 -3.22 -8.31 0.31
N SER A 3 -2.69 -7.23 -0.26
CA SER A 3 -3.39 -6.43 -1.25
C SER A 3 -2.40 -5.93 -2.29
N TYR A 4 -2.88 -5.70 -3.49
CA TYR A 4 -2.04 -5.30 -4.61
C TYR A 4 -2.60 -4.05 -5.26
N LYS A 5 -1.71 -3.17 -5.70
CA LYS A 5 -2.05 -2.00 -6.48
C LYS A 5 -1.12 -1.89 -7.68
N VAL A 6 -1.65 -1.50 -8.81
CA VAL A 6 -0.84 -1.17 -9.98
C VAL A 6 -0.77 0.35 -10.09
N VAL A 7 0.42 0.85 -10.34
CA VAL A 7 0.62 2.30 -10.51
C VAL A 7 0.17 2.70 -11.90
N ARG A 8 -0.82 3.58 -11.98
CA ARG A 8 -1.41 4.07 -13.22
C ARG A 8 -0.95 5.49 -13.50
N PRO A 9 -1.14 6.00 -14.73
CA PRO A 9 -0.74 7.38 -15.06
C PRO A 9 -1.29 8.43 -14.10
N GLU A 10 -2.52 8.27 -13.64
CA GLU A 10 -3.15 9.24 -12.72
C GLU A 10 -2.52 9.25 -11.32
N HIS A 11 -1.70 8.27 -11.01
CA HIS A 11 -1.02 8.18 -9.72
C HIS A 11 0.34 8.84 -9.71
N LEU A 12 0.79 9.36 -10.85
CA LEU A 12 2.13 9.90 -10.98
C LEU A 12 2.18 11.38 -10.65
N ASN A 13 3.32 11.80 -10.10
CA ASN A 13 3.62 13.22 -9.94
C ASN A 13 4.18 13.79 -11.25
N HIS A 14 4.53 15.05 -11.25
CA HIS A 14 5.03 15.72 -12.46
C HIS A 14 6.43 15.24 -12.88
N PHE A 15 7.10 14.43 -12.06
CA PHE A 15 8.37 13.80 -12.42
C PHE A 15 8.21 12.40 -13.00
N GLY A 16 6.98 11.90 -13.08
CA GLY A 16 6.73 10.57 -13.63
C GLY A 16 6.87 9.44 -12.64
N TYR A 17 6.89 9.73 -11.35
CA TYR A 17 6.97 8.73 -10.29
C TYR A 17 5.70 8.75 -9.44
N LEU A 18 5.46 7.65 -8.74
CA LEU A 18 4.31 7.55 -7.85
C LEU A 18 4.29 8.72 -6.87
N PHE A 19 3.15 9.41 -6.84
CA PHE A 19 2.93 10.50 -5.90
C PHE A 19 2.73 9.91 -4.49
N GLY A 20 3.52 10.43 -3.53
CA GLY A 20 3.49 9.92 -2.15
C GLY A 20 2.11 9.97 -1.50
N GLY A 21 1.28 10.93 -1.88
CA GLY A 21 -0.08 11.04 -1.35
C GLY A 21 -0.95 9.84 -1.71
N PHE A 22 -0.77 9.27 -2.91
CA PHE A 22 -1.49 8.05 -3.26
C PHE A 22 -1.01 6.86 -2.44
N LEU A 23 0.28 6.77 -2.20
CA LEU A 23 0.83 5.71 -1.37
C LEU A 23 0.23 5.76 0.04
N LEU A 24 0.21 6.94 0.65
CA LEU A 24 -0.37 7.13 1.98
C LEU A 24 -1.85 6.79 2.00
N LYS A 25 -2.58 7.19 0.97
CA LYS A 25 -4.00 6.87 0.84
C LYS A 25 -4.22 5.36 0.80
N TRP A 26 -3.43 4.65 0.02
CA TRP A 26 -3.55 3.18 -0.08
C TRP A 26 -3.21 2.50 1.23
N VAL A 27 -2.16 2.94 1.92
CA VAL A 27 -1.79 2.39 3.22
C VAL A 27 -2.92 2.61 4.22
N ASP A 28 -3.48 3.80 4.26
CA ASP A 28 -4.58 4.13 5.16
C ASP A 28 -5.82 3.25 4.88
N GLU A 29 -6.19 3.13 3.62
CA GLU A 29 -7.33 2.31 3.20
C GLU A 29 -7.13 0.84 3.56
N ILE A 30 -5.95 0.30 3.28
CA ILE A 30 -5.64 -1.10 3.57
C ILE A 30 -5.64 -1.35 5.07
N SER A 31 -5.11 -0.40 5.86
CA SER A 31 -5.15 -0.49 7.32
C SER A 31 -6.59 -0.57 7.84
N TRP A 32 -7.45 0.26 7.29
CA TRP A 32 -8.87 0.29 7.68
C TRP A 32 -9.57 -1.03 7.34
N ILE A 33 -9.35 -1.53 6.14
CA ILE A 33 -9.96 -2.79 5.69
C ILE A 33 -9.48 -3.94 6.57
N ALA A 34 -8.17 -4.03 6.83
CA ALA A 34 -7.61 -5.07 7.65
C ALA A 34 -8.16 -5.02 9.08
N ALA A 35 -8.21 -3.83 9.67
CA ALA A 35 -8.72 -3.67 11.02
C ALA A 35 -10.20 -4.02 11.12
N SER A 36 -10.97 -3.67 10.11
CA SER A 36 -12.42 -3.88 10.14
C SER A 36 -12.83 -5.31 9.81
N ARG A 37 -12.09 -5.96 8.94
CA ARG A 37 -12.48 -7.27 8.42
C ARG A 37 -11.67 -8.42 9.02
N ASP A 38 -10.35 -8.31 8.99
CA ASP A 38 -9.47 -9.44 9.33
C ASP A 38 -9.04 -9.42 10.79
N TYR A 39 -8.93 -8.26 11.40
CA TYR A 39 -8.44 -8.12 12.77
C TYR A 39 -9.37 -7.25 13.61
N PRO A 40 -10.66 -7.61 13.73
CA PRO A 40 -11.60 -6.82 14.53
C PRO A 40 -11.17 -6.83 15.99
N GLY A 41 -11.24 -5.69 16.64
CA GLY A 41 -10.82 -5.54 18.03
C GLY A 41 -9.33 -5.35 18.23
N CYS A 42 -8.56 -5.37 17.16
CA CYS A 42 -7.11 -5.11 17.21
C CYS A 42 -6.87 -3.61 17.38
N SER A 43 -5.93 -3.23 18.25
CA SER A 43 -5.61 -1.82 18.47
C SER A 43 -4.76 -1.24 17.35
N PHE A 44 -3.90 -2.06 16.76
CA PHE A 44 -2.97 -1.58 15.74
C PHE A 44 -2.82 -2.60 14.62
N VAL A 45 -2.71 -2.08 13.41
CA VAL A 45 -2.40 -2.86 12.23
C VAL A 45 -1.14 -2.25 11.61
N THR A 46 -0.17 -3.10 11.31
CA THR A 46 1.04 -2.69 10.60
C THR A 46 0.90 -3.04 9.13
N VAL A 47 1.15 -2.07 8.26
CA VAL A 47 1.14 -2.29 6.82
C VAL A 47 2.55 -2.13 6.30
N THR A 48 3.05 -3.17 5.63
CA THR A 48 4.32 -3.11 4.93
C THR A 48 4.05 -3.16 3.43
N MET A 49 4.96 -2.58 2.67
CA MET A 49 4.83 -2.51 1.21
C MET A 49 6.13 -2.93 0.57
N ASP A 50 6.03 -3.69 -0.51
CA ASP A 50 7.17 -3.89 -1.37
C ASP A 50 6.73 -3.90 -2.85
N LYS A 51 7.70 -3.90 -3.74
CA LYS A 51 7.46 -3.98 -5.18
C LYS A 51 7.49 -5.43 -5.59
N VAL A 52 6.46 -5.86 -6.30
CA VAL A 52 6.41 -7.22 -6.84
C VAL A 52 7.46 -7.36 -7.95
N GLU A 53 7.57 -6.32 -8.78
CA GLU A 53 8.60 -6.26 -9.82
C GLU A 53 9.67 -5.26 -9.41
N PHE A 54 10.92 -5.68 -9.40
CA PHE A 54 12.01 -4.81 -9.04
C PHE A 54 12.36 -3.89 -10.20
N ARG A 55 12.24 -2.58 -9.98
CA ARG A 55 12.59 -1.53 -10.93
C ARG A 55 13.16 -0.36 -10.15
N ARG A 56 13.87 0.52 -10.84
CA ARG A 56 14.30 1.78 -10.25
C ARG A 56 13.09 2.67 -10.01
N GLY A 57 12.96 3.18 -8.80
CA GLY A 57 11.86 4.03 -8.43
C GLY A 57 10.51 3.32 -8.54
N VAL A 58 9.42 4.05 -8.47
CA VAL A 58 8.08 3.51 -8.62
C VAL A 58 7.44 4.21 -9.82
N HIS A 59 7.41 3.50 -10.93
CA HIS A 59 6.92 4.01 -12.20
C HIS A 59 5.54 3.49 -12.53
N GLN A 60 4.95 4.04 -13.57
CA GLN A 60 3.73 3.49 -14.16
C GLN A 60 3.93 2.01 -14.47
N GLY A 61 2.94 1.21 -14.14
CA GLY A 61 2.99 -0.24 -14.39
C GLY A 61 3.62 -1.05 -13.28
N THR A 62 4.26 -0.41 -12.30
CA THR A 62 4.79 -1.12 -11.14
C THR A 62 3.64 -1.73 -10.34
N VAL A 63 3.79 -2.98 -9.95
CA VAL A 63 2.84 -3.63 -9.04
C VAL A 63 3.41 -3.58 -7.64
N LEU A 64 2.62 -3.03 -6.72
CA LEU A 64 2.98 -2.94 -5.31
C LEU A 64 2.18 -3.97 -4.52
N ARG A 65 2.86 -4.65 -3.62
CA ARG A 65 2.22 -5.54 -2.67
C ARG A 65 2.21 -4.90 -1.30
N PHE A 66 1.05 -4.94 -0.66
CA PHE A 66 0.86 -4.47 0.70
C PHE A 66 0.51 -5.66 1.57
N ASP A 67 1.13 -5.77 2.72
CA ASP A 67 0.81 -6.81 3.69
C ASP A 67 0.44 -6.15 5.00
N ALA A 68 -0.80 -6.37 5.43
CA ALA A 68 -1.31 -5.84 6.69
C ALA A 68 -1.37 -6.96 7.70
N ARG A 69 -0.80 -6.72 8.89
CA ARG A 69 -0.75 -7.70 9.97
C ARG A 69 -1.16 -7.05 11.28
N GLU A 70 -1.72 -7.86 12.15
CA GLU A 70 -1.97 -7.43 13.51
C GLU A 70 -0.65 -7.07 14.19
N SER A 71 -0.60 -5.87 14.77
CA SER A 71 0.57 -5.42 15.51
C SER A 71 0.27 -5.52 16.98
N ARG A 72 1.15 -6.15 17.73
CA ARG A 72 1.02 -6.27 19.18
C ARG A 72 2.11 -5.46 19.85
N PRO A 73 1.77 -4.80 20.98
CA PRO A 73 2.77 -4.07 21.77
C PRO A 73 3.83 -4.99 22.35
#